data_058c0bc9f2593ecd733a701147d3344b
#
_entry.id   058c0bc9f2593ecd733a701147d3344b
#
_cell.length_a   1.000
_cell.length_b   1.000
_cell.length_c   1.000
_cell.angle_alpha   90.00
_cell.angle_beta   90.00
_cell.angle_gamma   90.00
#
_symmetry.space_group_name_H-M   'P 1'
#
loop_
_entity.id
_entity.type
_entity.pdbx_description
1 polymer ?
#
loop_
_entity_poly.entity_id
_entity_poly.type
_entity_poly.pdbx_seq_one_letter_code
_entity_poly.pdbx_strand_id
1 'polypeptide(L)'
;MILSVKDMFLNQSINVAYHKVLIMTHLWIRAEERPNEKRVGVSPQGVKSLLKAGFEVTIEQDPTRAIGIDAYSDAQIAKTGSWKSAPREAIIIGLKELPDEATPLRHRHIMFGHAYKCQPEGQKLLARFKAGGGTLYDLEYLTDDKGIRVAAFGYWAGYAGAAVAIKSWAAAQQGNICEPLHTFTSAQSLINHVIKDLNKPRPRVIIIGAKGRVGSGARDFCNAIDASVTSWDMDETAHGGPFPEILEHDIFLNCILANQKTPIFIPNAVKTTKRKLMVIGDIACDPESSYSPIKVYDQVTSWQKP
;
A
#
# COMPACT_ATOMS: atom_id res chain seq x y z
N MET A 1 4.75 2.72 -10.34
CA MET A 1 5.84 3.70 -10.44
C MET A 1 7.12 2.94 -10.12
N ILE A 2 7.88 2.62 -11.17
CA ILE A 2 9.15 1.89 -11.04
C ILE A 2 10.18 2.92 -10.60
N LEU A 3 10.65 2.80 -9.37
CA LEU A 3 11.82 3.52 -8.92
C LEU A 3 13.00 3.14 -9.80
N SER A 4 13.70 4.13 -10.31
CA SER A 4 14.99 3.92 -10.91
C SER A 4 15.99 3.50 -9.83
N VAL A 5 16.12 2.20 -9.63
CA VAL A 5 17.19 1.60 -8.80
C VAL A 5 18.56 2.02 -9.31
N LYS A 6 18.63 2.56 -10.53
CA LYS A 6 19.84 3.06 -11.17
C LYS A 6 20.47 4.22 -10.40
N ASP A 7 19.67 5.09 -9.79
CA ASP A 7 20.18 6.29 -9.13
C ASP A 7 20.78 6.02 -7.73
N MET A 8 20.45 4.86 -7.13
CA MET A 8 20.97 4.46 -5.83
C MET A 8 22.41 3.93 -5.85
N PHE A 9 22.94 3.58 -7.03
CA PHE A 9 24.26 2.93 -7.15
C PHE A 9 25.28 3.68 -8.04
N LEU A 10 24.95 4.86 -8.60
CA LEU A 10 25.80 5.54 -9.58
C LEU A 10 26.80 6.57 -9.01
N ASN A 11 26.83 6.83 -7.72
CA ASN A 11 27.73 7.84 -7.12
C ASN A 11 28.88 7.25 -6.29
N GLN A 12 29.65 6.32 -6.86
CA GLN A 12 31.02 6.06 -6.38
C GLN A 12 31.97 5.81 -7.56
N SER A 13 32.42 6.87 -8.18
CA SER A 13 33.54 6.82 -9.12
C SER A 13 34.87 6.88 -8.35
N ILE A 14 35.46 5.72 -8.10
CA ILE A 14 36.88 5.62 -7.78
C ILE A 14 37.56 4.87 -8.94
N ASN A 15 38.34 5.60 -9.72
CA ASN A 15 39.21 5.07 -10.75
C ASN A 15 40.37 4.27 -10.12
N VAL A 16 40.28 2.95 -10.16
CA VAL A 16 41.45 2.07 -10.03
C VAL A 16 41.30 0.98 -11.07
N ALA A 17 42.27 0.96 -11.97
CA ALA A 17 42.39 -0.05 -13.03
C ALA A 17 42.70 -1.41 -12.43
N TYR A 18 41.67 -2.16 -12.05
CA TYR A 18 41.70 -3.61 -11.84
C TYR A 18 40.76 -4.24 -12.86
N HIS A 19 41.11 -5.43 -13.34
CA HIS A 19 40.19 -6.30 -14.06
C HIS A 19 38.96 -6.52 -13.17
N LYS A 20 37.96 -5.70 -13.34
CA LYS A 20 36.71 -5.75 -12.61
C LYS A 20 35.95 -6.94 -13.18
N VAL A 21 36.07 -8.09 -12.55
CA VAL A 21 35.00 -9.09 -12.62
C VAL A 21 33.75 -8.29 -12.26
N LEU A 22 32.89 -8.05 -13.23
CA LEU A 22 31.59 -7.42 -13.01
C LEU A 22 30.80 -8.39 -12.12
N ILE A 23 30.98 -8.26 -10.81
CA ILE A 23 30.12 -8.99 -9.85
C ILE A 23 28.74 -8.38 -10.05
N MET A 24 27.90 -9.09 -10.80
CA MET A 24 26.50 -8.70 -10.94
C MET A 24 25.85 -8.71 -9.56
N THR A 25 25.21 -7.62 -9.19
CA THR A 25 24.49 -7.56 -7.92
C THR A 25 23.32 -8.53 -7.96
N HIS A 26 23.30 -9.47 -7.03
CA HIS A 26 22.25 -10.49 -6.91
C HIS A 26 21.13 -9.98 -6.00
N LEU A 27 19.94 -9.90 -6.53
CA LEU A 27 18.71 -9.53 -5.83
C LEU A 27 17.90 -10.79 -5.55
N TRP A 28 17.61 -11.06 -4.28
CA TRP A 28 16.85 -12.24 -3.87
C TRP A 28 15.49 -11.79 -3.33
N ILE A 29 14.43 -12.00 -4.08
CA ILE A 29 13.06 -11.63 -3.72
C ILE A 29 12.46 -12.79 -2.93
N ARG A 30 12.38 -12.60 -1.61
CA ARG A 30 11.88 -13.64 -0.71
C ARG A 30 10.36 -13.76 -0.75
N ALA A 31 9.84 -14.92 -0.35
CA ALA A 31 8.44 -15.10 0.01
C ALA A 31 8.09 -14.23 1.23
N GLU A 32 6.86 -13.74 1.30
CA GLU A 32 6.38 -13.04 2.50
C GLU A 32 6.01 -14.05 3.57
N GLU A 33 6.41 -13.76 4.80
CA GLU A 33 6.21 -14.67 5.93
C GLU A 33 5.09 -14.17 6.88
N ARG A 34 4.60 -12.92 6.65
CA ARG A 34 3.51 -12.36 7.44
C ARG A 34 2.18 -13.00 7.05
N PRO A 35 1.35 -13.44 8.04
CA PRO A 35 0.03 -13.97 7.76
C PRO A 35 -0.81 -12.99 6.90
N ASN A 36 -1.50 -13.52 5.91
CA ASN A 36 -2.38 -12.77 4.98
C ASN A 36 -1.66 -11.77 4.05
N GLU A 37 -0.33 -11.69 4.03
CA GLU A 37 0.37 -10.88 3.05
C GLU A 37 0.46 -11.64 1.72
N LYS A 38 -0.25 -11.17 0.72
CA LYS A 38 -0.30 -11.75 -0.63
C LYS A 38 0.33 -10.85 -1.69
N ARG A 39 0.71 -9.64 -1.32
CA ARG A 39 1.35 -8.69 -2.23
C ARG A 39 2.79 -9.13 -2.49
N VAL A 40 3.36 -8.60 -3.56
CA VAL A 40 4.75 -8.86 -3.95
C VAL A 40 5.56 -7.58 -3.85
N GLY A 41 6.79 -7.68 -3.38
CA GLY A 41 7.70 -6.53 -3.28
C GLY A 41 8.13 -6.00 -4.65
N VAL A 42 8.25 -6.89 -5.64
CA VAL A 42 8.66 -6.54 -7.02
C VAL A 42 7.72 -7.25 -8.00
N SER A 43 7.07 -6.47 -8.88
CA SER A 43 6.18 -7.01 -9.92
C SER A 43 6.97 -7.76 -11.01
N PRO A 44 6.33 -8.61 -11.84
CA PRO A 44 6.98 -9.27 -12.98
C PRO A 44 7.65 -8.28 -13.93
N GLN A 45 6.98 -7.15 -14.21
CA GLN A 45 7.58 -6.10 -15.02
C GLN A 45 8.79 -5.45 -14.34
N GLY A 46 8.75 -5.27 -13.03
CA GLY A 46 9.88 -4.80 -12.23
C GLY A 46 11.09 -5.74 -12.34
N VAL A 47 10.84 -7.05 -12.26
CA VAL A 47 11.90 -8.08 -12.43
C VAL A 47 12.52 -8.00 -13.82
N LYS A 48 11.70 -7.91 -14.88
CA LYS A 48 12.23 -7.72 -16.25
C LYS A 48 13.12 -6.48 -16.38
N SER A 49 12.73 -5.40 -15.73
CA SER A 49 13.51 -4.15 -15.72
C SER A 49 14.84 -4.30 -14.98
N LEU A 50 14.85 -5.05 -13.84
CA LEU A 50 16.06 -5.34 -13.08
C LEU A 50 17.02 -6.23 -13.85
N LEU A 51 16.53 -7.30 -14.48
CA LEU A 51 17.33 -8.18 -15.34
C LEU A 51 17.94 -7.40 -16.51
N LYS A 52 17.13 -6.54 -17.16
CA LYS A 52 17.63 -5.66 -18.25
C LYS A 52 18.69 -4.67 -17.77
N ALA A 53 18.64 -4.27 -16.52
CA ALA A 53 19.62 -3.37 -15.91
C ALA A 53 20.90 -4.10 -15.46
N GLY A 54 21.01 -5.43 -15.68
CA GLY A 54 22.19 -6.23 -15.38
C GLY A 54 22.23 -6.79 -13.95
N PHE A 55 21.09 -6.84 -13.24
CA PHE A 55 21.00 -7.54 -11.96
C PHE A 55 20.73 -9.03 -12.18
N GLU A 56 21.32 -9.88 -11.33
CA GLU A 56 20.86 -11.24 -11.16
C GLU A 56 19.64 -11.24 -10.24
N VAL A 57 18.59 -11.99 -10.60
CA VAL A 57 17.34 -12.00 -9.81
C VAL A 57 16.91 -13.43 -9.52
N THR A 58 16.78 -13.75 -8.24
CA THR A 58 16.16 -14.98 -7.75
C THR A 58 14.86 -14.65 -7.02
N ILE A 59 13.81 -15.45 -7.27
CA ILE A 59 12.49 -15.29 -6.64
C ILE A 59 12.13 -16.58 -5.93
N GLU A 60 11.72 -16.47 -4.68
CA GLU A 60 11.18 -17.61 -3.94
C GLU A 60 9.76 -17.96 -4.37
N GLN A 61 9.48 -19.25 -4.41
CA GLN A 61 8.10 -19.74 -4.54
C GLN A 61 7.25 -19.27 -3.34
N ASP A 62 6.03 -18.84 -3.62
CA ASP A 62 5.05 -18.49 -2.62
C ASP A 62 3.65 -18.78 -3.16
N PRO A 63 3.00 -19.85 -2.67
CA PRO A 63 1.69 -20.26 -3.16
C PRO A 63 0.57 -19.30 -2.77
N THR A 64 0.81 -18.39 -1.82
CA THR A 64 -0.18 -17.41 -1.34
C THR A 64 -0.14 -16.09 -2.10
N ARG A 65 0.89 -15.89 -2.90
CA ARG A 65 1.16 -14.65 -3.63
C ARG A 65 0.05 -14.31 -4.62
N ALA A 66 -0.39 -13.05 -4.64
CA ALA A 66 -1.44 -12.58 -5.55
C ALA A 66 -1.06 -12.68 -7.04
N ILE A 67 0.24 -12.57 -7.36
CA ILE A 67 0.77 -12.79 -8.70
C ILE A 67 1.55 -14.09 -8.68
N GLY A 68 1.07 -15.11 -9.41
CA GLY A 68 1.68 -16.44 -9.43
C GLY A 68 3.11 -16.45 -9.92
N ILE A 69 3.87 -17.48 -9.51
CA ILE A 69 5.29 -17.60 -9.83
C ILE A 69 5.56 -17.71 -11.35
N ASP A 70 4.62 -18.26 -12.11
CA ASP A 70 4.73 -18.40 -13.56
C ASP A 70 4.86 -17.07 -14.31
N ALA A 71 4.39 -15.98 -13.70
CA ALA A 71 4.55 -14.62 -14.24
C ALA A 71 6.01 -14.11 -14.20
N TYR A 72 6.90 -14.82 -13.51
CA TYR A 72 8.31 -14.48 -13.30
C TYR A 72 9.28 -15.40 -14.05
N SER A 73 8.87 -15.92 -15.19
CA SER A 73 9.61 -16.91 -15.99
C SER A 73 11.06 -16.53 -16.35
N ASP A 74 11.38 -15.23 -16.32
CA ASP A 74 12.71 -14.74 -16.70
C ASP A 74 13.73 -14.75 -15.53
N ALA A 75 13.27 -15.02 -14.29
CA ALA A 75 14.10 -15.04 -13.10
C ALA A 75 14.43 -16.47 -12.65
N GLN A 76 15.47 -16.62 -11.85
CA GLN A 76 15.75 -17.88 -11.18
C GLN A 76 14.68 -18.14 -10.10
N ILE A 77 14.18 -19.35 -10.01
CA ILE A 77 13.15 -19.72 -9.03
C ILE A 77 13.80 -20.55 -7.92
N ALA A 78 13.52 -20.16 -6.66
CA ALA A 78 14.04 -20.83 -5.47
C ALA A 78 12.88 -21.29 -4.55
N LYS A 79 13.18 -22.21 -3.63
CA LYS A 79 12.22 -22.65 -2.62
C LYS A 79 11.94 -21.57 -1.60
N THR A 80 10.72 -21.54 -1.07
CA THR A 80 10.31 -20.65 0.04
C THR A 80 11.29 -20.76 1.21
N GLY A 81 11.70 -19.61 1.76
CA GLY A 81 12.61 -19.53 2.91
C GLY A 81 14.08 -19.80 2.62
N SER A 82 14.45 -20.11 1.36
CA SER A 82 15.83 -20.39 0.97
C SER A 82 16.75 -19.16 0.97
N TRP A 83 16.20 -17.97 1.07
CA TRP A 83 16.95 -16.72 1.23
C TRP A 83 17.93 -16.76 2.42
N LYS A 84 17.59 -17.53 3.47
CA LYS A 84 18.46 -17.72 4.66
C LYS A 84 19.82 -18.32 4.28
N SER A 85 19.87 -19.09 3.17
CA SER A 85 21.06 -19.75 2.62
C SER A 85 21.57 -19.09 1.33
N ALA A 86 21.01 -17.94 0.94
CA ALA A 86 21.45 -17.20 -0.23
C ALA A 86 22.94 -16.81 -0.11
N PRO A 87 23.63 -16.54 -1.24
CA PRO A 87 25.00 -16.00 -1.21
C PRO A 87 25.07 -14.77 -0.30
N ARG A 88 26.14 -14.64 0.48
CA ARG A 88 26.28 -13.54 1.46
C ARG A 88 26.12 -12.15 0.83
N GLU A 89 26.58 -12.02 -0.40
CA GLU A 89 26.53 -10.75 -1.14
C GLU A 89 25.16 -10.42 -1.73
N ALA A 90 24.23 -11.38 -1.70
CA ALA A 90 22.87 -11.15 -2.17
C ALA A 90 22.14 -10.10 -1.31
N ILE A 91 21.33 -9.30 -1.96
CA ILE A 91 20.43 -8.35 -1.32
C ILE A 91 19.05 -8.99 -1.24
N ILE A 92 18.56 -9.18 -0.04
CA ILE A 92 17.25 -9.80 0.19
C ILE A 92 16.17 -8.73 0.11
N ILE A 93 15.23 -8.90 -0.81
CA ILE A 93 14.09 -7.99 -1.00
C ILE A 93 12.84 -8.65 -0.46
N GLY A 94 12.18 -7.99 0.46
CA GLY A 94 10.86 -8.33 0.97
C GLY A 94 9.95 -7.11 0.98
N LEU A 95 8.68 -7.32 1.29
CA LEU A 95 7.71 -6.26 1.43
C LEU A 95 7.53 -5.88 2.89
N LYS A 96 7.31 -6.88 3.75
CA LYS A 96 7.03 -6.70 5.17
C LYS A 96 8.16 -7.19 6.05
N GLU A 97 8.05 -6.85 7.33
CA GLU A 97 8.97 -7.30 8.39
C GLU A 97 9.06 -8.83 8.43
N LEU A 98 10.20 -9.30 8.90
CA LEU A 98 10.43 -10.73 9.13
C LEU A 98 9.73 -11.19 10.42
N PRO A 99 9.40 -12.49 10.54
CA PRO A 99 8.88 -13.06 11.78
C PRO A 99 9.79 -12.78 12.99
N ASP A 100 9.20 -12.75 14.19
CA ASP A 100 9.94 -12.58 15.45
C ASP A 100 10.73 -13.87 15.77
N GLU A 101 11.95 -13.94 15.26
CA GLU A 101 12.90 -15.02 15.47
C GLU A 101 14.19 -14.48 16.09
N ALA A 102 14.94 -15.33 16.80
CA ALA A 102 16.24 -14.95 17.35
C ALA A 102 17.41 -15.06 16.34
N THR A 103 17.17 -15.62 15.16
CA THR A 103 18.21 -15.89 14.15
C THR A 103 18.91 -14.60 13.69
N PRO A 104 20.25 -14.50 13.78
CA PRO A 104 21.00 -13.35 13.29
C PRO A 104 20.83 -13.13 11.78
N LEU A 105 20.69 -11.87 11.38
CA LEU A 105 20.54 -11.45 9.98
C LEU A 105 21.87 -10.97 9.42
N ARG A 106 22.40 -11.69 8.42
CA ARG A 106 23.73 -11.45 7.86
C ARG A 106 23.73 -10.77 6.49
N HIS A 107 22.59 -10.75 5.81
CA HIS A 107 22.44 -10.13 4.49
C HIS A 107 22.06 -8.65 4.60
N ARG A 108 22.16 -7.96 3.49
CA ARG A 108 21.50 -6.67 3.28
C ARG A 108 20.02 -6.94 2.96
N HIS A 109 19.13 -6.28 3.66
CA HIS A 109 17.68 -6.41 3.45
C HIS A 109 17.06 -5.09 3.02
N ILE A 110 16.17 -5.14 2.04
CA ILE A 110 15.32 -4.03 1.61
C ILE A 110 13.88 -4.44 1.89
N MET A 111 13.21 -3.77 2.83
CA MET A 111 11.82 -4.05 3.23
C MET A 111 11.22 -2.91 4.06
N PHE A 112 9.92 -2.93 4.30
CA PHE A 112 9.28 -2.11 5.32
C PHE A 112 9.46 -2.78 6.69
N GLY A 113 10.53 -2.42 7.37
CA GLY A 113 10.91 -3.04 8.64
C GLY A 113 10.22 -2.44 9.86
N HIS A 114 9.67 -1.22 9.74
CA HIS A 114 9.10 -0.43 10.85
C HIS A 114 10.03 -0.32 12.07
N ALA A 115 11.35 -0.49 11.85
CA ALA A 115 12.33 -0.72 12.91
C ALA A 115 12.63 0.52 13.76
N TYR A 116 12.38 1.72 13.23
CA TYR A 116 12.76 2.99 13.86
C TYR A 116 11.59 3.76 14.49
N LYS A 117 10.43 3.09 14.66
CA LYS A 117 9.23 3.68 15.30
C LYS A 117 9.20 3.53 16.83
N CYS A 118 10.32 3.20 17.44
CA CYS A 118 10.45 2.98 18.89
C CYS A 118 9.52 1.87 19.45
N GLN A 119 9.08 0.94 18.62
CA GLN A 119 8.28 -0.21 19.02
C GLN A 119 9.18 -1.39 19.42
N PRO A 120 8.78 -2.24 20.38
CA PRO A 120 9.59 -3.36 20.86
C PRO A 120 10.02 -4.33 19.74
N GLU A 121 9.15 -4.60 18.78
CA GLU A 121 9.42 -5.47 17.64
C GLU A 121 10.53 -4.91 16.75
N GLY A 122 10.59 -3.59 16.56
CA GLY A 122 11.66 -2.92 15.83
C GLY A 122 13.01 -3.08 16.50
N GLN A 123 13.08 -3.01 17.84
CA GLN A 123 14.32 -3.21 18.60
C GLN A 123 14.84 -4.65 18.45
N LYS A 124 13.95 -5.64 18.49
CA LYS A 124 14.31 -7.05 18.30
C LYS A 124 14.86 -7.27 16.88
N LEU A 125 14.22 -6.71 15.86
CA LEU A 125 14.69 -6.79 14.48
C LEU A 125 16.09 -6.18 14.33
N LEU A 126 16.31 -4.98 14.85
CA LEU A 126 17.63 -4.32 14.81
C LEU A 126 18.72 -5.11 15.56
N ALA A 127 18.38 -5.75 16.69
CA ALA A 127 19.30 -6.61 17.43
C ALA A 127 19.77 -7.82 16.58
N ARG A 128 18.89 -8.39 15.75
CA ARG A 128 19.23 -9.49 14.80
C ARG A 128 20.22 -9.02 13.74
N PHE A 129 20.03 -7.83 13.16
CA PHE A 129 20.99 -7.24 12.23
C PHE A 129 22.34 -6.98 12.88
N LYS A 130 22.34 -6.42 14.09
CA LYS A 130 23.58 -6.20 14.87
C LYS A 130 24.32 -7.52 15.14
N ALA A 131 23.61 -8.57 15.50
CA ALA A 131 24.19 -9.88 15.80
C ALA A 131 24.74 -10.59 14.54
N GLY A 132 24.09 -10.41 13.36
CA GLY A 132 24.47 -11.05 12.11
C GLY A 132 25.44 -10.24 11.25
N GLY A 133 25.64 -8.97 11.53
CA GLY A 133 26.44 -8.05 10.71
C GLY A 133 25.77 -7.70 9.37
N GLY A 134 24.47 -7.91 9.25
CA GLY A 134 23.68 -7.48 8.09
C GLY A 134 23.27 -6.02 8.14
N THR A 135 22.57 -5.56 7.12
CA THR A 135 22.12 -4.16 7.01
C THR A 135 20.63 -4.10 6.62
N LEU A 136 19.87 -3.25 7.29
CA LEU A 136 18.49 -2.95 6.92
C LEU A 136 18.42 -1.64 6.14
N TYR A 137 17.87 -1.71 4.92
CA TYR A 137 17.39 -0.57 4.16
C TYR A 137 15.88 -0.51 4.32
N ASP A 138 15.42 0.28 5.29
CA ASP A 138 13.99 0.38 5.60
C ASP A 138 13.29 1.32 4.62
N LEU A 139 12.43 0.75 3.79
CA LEU A 139 11.65 1.48 2.78
C LEU A 139 10.72 2.54 3.38
N GLU A 140 10.41 2.46 4.67
CA GLU A 140 9.63 3.47 5.39
C GLU A 140 10.32 4.85 5.35
N TYR A 141 11.66 4.86 5.32
CA TYR A 141 12.48 6.07 5.38
C TYR A 141 13.18 6.41 4.06
N LEU A 142 12.90 5.67 2.99
CA LEU A 142 13.43 5.97 1.67
C LEU A 142 12.72 7.21 1.11
N THR A 143 13.45 8.31 1.02
CA THR A 143 12.96 9.60 0.50
C THR A 143 13.76 10.05 -0.71
N ASP A 144 13.16 10.90 -1.53
CA ASP A 144 13.86 11.66 -2.58
C ASP A 144 14.59 12.87 -1.98
N ASP A 145 15.26 13.64 -2.83
CA ASP A 145 16.01 14.85 -2.45
C ASP A 145 15.12 15.95 -1.82
N LYS A 146 13.81 15.86 -1.97
CA LYS A 146 12.83 16.77 -1.38
C LYS A 146 12.24 16.23 -0.07
N GLY A 147 12.73 15.11 0.42
CA GLY A 147 12.22 14.44 1.62
C GLY A 147 10.88 13.72 1.40
N ILE A 148 10.43 13.54 0.17
CA ILE A 148 9.19 12.85 -0.14
C ILE A 148 9.45 11.34 -0.17
N ARG A 149 8.64 10.56 0.55
CA ARG A 149 8.73 9.10 0.55
C ARG A 149 8.57 8.53 -0.87
N VAL A 150 9.57 7.76 -1.29
CA VAL A 150 9.61 7.14 -2.61
C VAL A 150 8.79 5.85 -2.64
N ALA A 151 8.93 5.01 -1.61
CA ALA A 151 8.18 3.77 -1.46
C ALA A 151 6.96 3.99 -0.55
N ALA A 152 5.76 3.82 -1.09
CA ALA A 152 4.52 3.94 -0.33
C ALA A 152 3.34 3.30 -1.08
N PHE A 153 2.34 2.84 -0.33
CA PHE A 153 1.18 2.11 -0.86
C PHE A 153 -0.03 3.01 -1.15
N GLY A 154 0.02 4.28 -0.77
CA GLY A 154 -1.14 5.16 -0.70
C GLY A 154 -2.01 5.18 -1.96
N TYR A 155 -1.43 5.20 -3.17
CA TYR A 155 -2.19 5.20 -4.41
C TYR A 155 -3.12 3.97 -4.52
N TRP A 156 -2.56 2.77 -4.38
CA TRP A 156 -3.34 1.53 -4.48
C TRP A 156 -4.27 1.31 -3.28
N ALA A 157 -3.94 1.85 -2.10
CA ALA A 157 -4.87 1.88 -0.97
C ALA A 157 -6.10 2.72 -1.30
N GLY A 158 -5.91 3.91 -1.89
CA GLY A 158 -7.01 4.76 -2.36
C GLY A 158 -7.85 4.09 -3.45
N TYR A 159 -7.19 3.51 -4.43
CA TYR A 159 -7.83 2.81 -5.55
C TYR A 159 -8.72 1.64 -5.08
N ALA A 160 -8.17 0.76 -4.24
CA ALA A 160 -8.90 -0.38 -3.68
C ALA A 160 -9.96 0.04 -2.67
N GLY A 161 -9.68 1.04 -1.83
CA GLY A 161 -10.64 1.56 -0.86
C GLY A 161 -11.87 2.18 -1.53
N ALA A 162 -11.69 2.92 -2.64
CA ALA A 162 -12.79 3.41 -3.45
C ALA A 162 -13.61 2.27 -4.04
N ALA A 163 -12.95 1.20 -4.54
CA ALA A 163 -13.64 0.03 -5.07
C ALA A 163 -14.52 -0.65 -4.01
N VAL A 164 -14.00 -0.81 -2.78
CA VAL A 164 -14.77 -1.37 -1.65
C VAL A 164 -15.96 -0.49 -1.32
N ALA A 165 -15.77 0.83 -1.19
CA ALA A 165 -16.85 1.76 -0.87
C ALA A 165 -17.97 1.76 -1.93
N ILE A 166 -17.61 1.70 -3.20
CA ILE A 166 -18.56 1.64 -4.31
C ILE A 166 -19.33 0.33 -4.32
N LYS A 167 -18.65 -0.82 -4.10
CA LYS A 167 -19.35 -2.10 -3.96
C LYS A 167 -20.28 -2.12 -2.75
N SER A 168 -19.84 -1.54 -1.63
CA SER A 168 -20.68 -1.42 -0.42
C SER A 168 -21.93 -0.58 -0.69
N TRP A 169 -21.78 0.52 -1.45
CA TRP A 169 -22.93 1.32 -1.86
C TRP A 169 -23.89 0.54 -2.78
N ALA A 170 -23.36 -0.18 -3.77
CA ALA A 170 -24.19 -1.00 -4.67
C ALA A 170 -24.97 -2.09 -3.92
N ALA A 171 -24.33 -2.75 -2.94
CA ALA A 171 -24.99 -3.73 -2.09
C ALA A 171 -26.08 -3.09 -1.22
N ALA A 172 -25.78 -1.94 -0.60
CA ALA A 172 -26.73 -1.21 0.25
C ALA A 172 -27.95 -0.71 -0.51
N GLN A 173 -27.84 -0.37 -1.79
CA GLN A 173 -28.98 -0.05 -2.67
C GLN A 173 -29.97 -1.21 -2.80
N GLN A 174 -29.50 -2.44 -2.61
CA GLN A 174 -30.29 -3.67 -2.68
C GLN A 174 -30.70 -4.18 -1.26
N GLY A 175 -30.40 -3.43 -0.21
CA GLY A 175 -30.62 -3.84 1.18
C GLY A 175 -29.66 -4.93 1.68
N ASN A 176 -28.52 -5.13 1.00
CA ASN A 176 -27.53 -6.14 1.31
C ASN A 176 -26.24 -5.53 1.89
N ILE A 177 -25.43 -6.39 2.51
CA ILE A 177 -24.05 -6.10 2.91
C ILE A 177 -23.10 -6.56 1.79
N CYS A 178 -22.04 -5.79 1.56
CA CYS A 178 -21.04 -6.11 0.55
C CYS A 178 -20.29 -7.41 0.89
N GLU A 179 -20.19 -8.30 -0.09
CA GLU A 179 -19.33 -9.49 -0.02
C GLU A 179 -17.85 -9.10 0.06
N PRO A 180 -17.01 -9.86 0.76
CA PRO A 180 -15.58 -9.64 0.81
C PRO A 180 -14.95 -9.57 -0.58
N LEU A 181 -14.10 -8.57 -0.82
CA LEU A 181 -13.28 -8.52 -2.03
C LEU A 181 -12.04 -9.41 -1.88
N HIS A 182 -11.76 -10.18 -2.92
CA HIS A 182 -10.55 -10.98 -3.05
C HIS A 182 -9.44 -10.21 -3.77
N THR A 183 -8.28 -10.83 -3.90
CA THR A 183 -7.17 -10.28 -4.69
C THR A 183 -7.47 -10.32 -6.18
N PHE A 184 -7.04 -9.29 -6.90
CA PHE A 184 -7.16 -9.16 -8.35
C PHE A 184 -5.79 -9.12 -8.99
N THR A 185 -5.66 -9.71 -10.17
CA THR A 185 -4.40 -9.76 -10.92
C THR A 185 -4.07 -8.44 -11.63
N SER A 186 -5.06 -7.56 -11.80
CA SER A 186 -4.89 -6.25 -12.42
C SER A 186 -5.95 -5.25 -11.97
N ALA A 187 -5.68 -3.97 -12.15
CA ALA A 187 -6.66 -2.90 -11.95
C ALA A 187 -7.91 -3.09 -12.83
N GLN A 188 -7.71 -3.51 -14.09
CA GLN A 188 -8.83 -3.76 -15.01
C GLN A 188 -9.74 -4.89 -14.54
N SER A 189 -9.19 -5.97 -13.96
CA SER A 189 -10.01 -7.06 -13.43
C SER A 189 -10.85 -6.62 -12.23
N LEU A 190 -10.32 -5.73 -11.37
CA LEU A 190 -11.09 -5.11 -10.29
C LEU A 190 -12.20 -4.21 -10.82
N ILE A 191 -11.91 -3.33 -11.79
CA ILE A 191 -12.92 -2.49 -12.45
C ILE A 191 -14.05 -3.35 -13.02
N ASN A 192 -13.72 -4.36 -13.81
CA ASN A 192 -14.69 -5.25 -14.43
C ASN A 192 -15.57 -5.98 -13.41
N HIS A 193 -14.97 -6.34 -12.26
CA HIS A 193 -15.69 -6.98 -11.17
C HIS A 193 -16.70 -6.01 -10.52
N VAL A 194 -16.29 -4.77 -10.24
CA VAL A 194 -17.15 -3.79 -9.58
C VAL A 194 -18.28 -3.30 -10.51
N ILE A 195 -17.99 -3.07 -11.79
CA ILE A 195 -18.99 -2.58 -12.76
C ILE A 195 -20.18 -3.52 -12.90
N LYS A 196 -20.01 -4.83 -12.72
CA LYS A 196 -21.09 -5.82 -12.82
C LYS A 196 -22.23 -5.56 -11.84
N ASP A 197 -21.93 -5.02 -10.67
CA ASP A 197 -22.89 -4.77 -9.61
C ASP A 197 -23.50 -3.35 -9.69
N LEU A 198 -23.03 -2.52 -10.64
CA LEU A 198 -23.42 -1.12 -10.74
C LEU A 198 -24.50 -0.87 -11.77
N ASN A 199 -25.65 -0.39 -11.30
CA ASN A 199 -26.71 0.17 -12.14
C ASN A 199 -26.48 1.66 -12.43
N LYS A 200 -27.25 2.23 -13.33
CA LYS A 200 -27.32 3.69 -13.53
C LYS A 200 -28.49 4.26 -12.72
N PRO A 201 -28.37 5.46 -12.14
CA PRO A 201 -27.22 6.36 -12.22
C PRO A 201 -26.06 5.87 -11.35
N ARG A 202 -24.83 6.25 -11.70
CA ARG A 202 -23.62 6.02 -10.91
C ARG A 202 -23.63 6.86 -9.64
N PRO A 203 -22.93 6.44 -8.56
CA PRO A 203 -22.89 7.21 -7.31
C PRO A 203 -22.21 8.57 -7.46
N ARG A 204 -22.64 9.51 -6.64
CA ARG A 204 -21.94 10.78 -6.41
C ARG A 204 -20.98 10.60 -5.26
N VAL A 205 -19.70 10.80 -5.51
CA VAL A 205 -18.62 10.55 -4.56
C VAL A 205 -17.93 11.86 -4.21
N ILE A 206 -17.79 12.17 -2.92
CA ILE A 206 -16.91 13.22 -2.45
C ILE A 206 -15.64 12.61 -1.86
N ILE A 207 -14.48 13.14 -2.29
CA ILE A 207 -13.16 12.70 -1.83
C ILE A 207 -12.49 13.88 -1.11
N ILE A 208 -12.14 13.73 0.16
CA ILE A 208 -11.33 14.71 0.90
C ILE A 208 -9.88 14.19 1.00
N GLY A 209 -8.92 15.06 0.63
CA GLY A 209 -7.53 14.71 0.39
C GLY A 209 -7.28 14.26 -1.05
N ALA A 210 -8.07 14.78 -2.00
CA ALA A 210 -8.13 14.32 -3.38
C ALA A 210 -6.83 14.56 -4.18
N LYS A 211 -6.00 15.55 -3.79
CA LYS A 211 -4.71 15.87 -4.42
C LYS A 211 -3.57 14.96 -3.92
N GLY A 212 -3.79 14.30 -2.77
CA GLY A 212 -2.82 13.39 -2.16
C GLY A 212 -2.67 12.06 -2.90
N ARG A 213 -1.69 11.25 -2.52
CA ARG A 213 -1.41 9.94 -3.13
C ARG A 213 -2.59 8.97 -3.01
N VAL A 214 -3.22 8.93 -1.84
CA VAL A 214 -4.42 8.10 -1.58
C VAL A 214 -5.60 8.62 -2.40
N GLY A 215 -5.87 9.93 -2.32
CA GLY A 215 -6.98 10.56 -3.03
C GLY A 215 -6.87 10.45 -4.54
N SER A 216 -5.66 10.54 -5.12
CA SER A 216 -5.48 10.33 -6.57
C SER A 216 -5.86 8.91 -6.99
N GLY A 217 -5.47 7.89 -6.23
CA GLY A 217 -5.88 6.51 -6.50
C GLY A 217 -7.39 6.32 -6.40
N ALA A 218 -8.02 6.89 -5.38
CA ALA A 218 -9.47 6.85 -5.19
C ALA A 218 -10.21 7.53 -6.36
N ARG A 219 -9.75 8.71 -6.76
CA ARG A 219 -10.32 9.46 -7.89
C ARG A 219 -10.18 8.70 -9.20
N ASP A 220 -9.01 8.12 -9.46
CA ASP A 220 -8.77 7.37 -10.70
C ASP A 220 -9.67 6.14 -10.80
N PHE A 221 -9.92 5.43 -9.69
CA PHE A 221 -10.90 4.35 -9.68
C PHE A 221 -12.32 4.86 -9.95
N CYS A 222 -12.76 5.92 -9.28
CA CYS A 222 -14.09 6.51 -9.48
C CYS A 222 -14.30 6.95 -10.94
N ASN A 223 -13.30 7.59 -11.55
CA ASN A 223 -13.33 7.99 -12.96
C ASN A 223 -13.42 6.79 -13.90
N ALA A 224 -12.69 5.69 -13.59
CA ALA A 224 -12.69 4.48 -14.42
C ALA A 224 -14.05 3.77 -14.48
N ILE A 225 -14.97 4.08 -13.55
CA ILE A 225 -16.33 3.53 -13.51
C ILE A 225 -17.41 4.58 -13.82
N ASP A 226 -17.04 5.76 -14.31
CA ASP A 226 -17.92 6.89 -14.62
C ASP A 226 -18.73 7.41 -13.40
N ALA A 227 -18.19 7.34 -12.19
CA ALA A 227 -18.80 7.96 -11.03
C ALA A 227 -18.62 9.49 -11.05
N SER A 228 -19.61 10.22 -10.51
CA SER A 228 -19.51 11.68 -10.35
C SER A 228 -18.64 12.02 -9.14
N VAL A 229 -17.50 12.68 -9.35
CA VAL A 229 -16.52 12.97 -8.31
C VAL A 229 -16.46 14.44 -7.94
N THR A 230 -16.64 14.74 -6.66
CA THR A 230 -16.32 16.03 -6.04
C THR A 230 -14.98 15.88 -5.32
N SER A 231 -13.98 16.66 -5.74
CA SER A 231 -12.62 16.59 -5.19
C SER A 231 -12.37 17.75 -4.25
N TRP A 232 -12.15 17.45 -2.97
CA TRP A 232 -11.80 18.41 -1.93
C TRP A 232 -10.41 18.14 -1.37
N ASP A 233 -9.74 19.21 -0.97
CA ASP A 233 -8.45 19.15 -0.30
C ASP A 233 -8.37 20.23 0.79
N MET A 234 -7.19 20.74 1.09
CA MET A 234 -6.96 21.72 2.16
C MET A 234 -7.72 23.03 1.91
N ASP A 235 -7.83 23.46 0.66
CA ASP A 235 -8.49 24.73 0.31
C ASP A 235 -9.99 24.68 0.64
N GLU A 236 -10.67 23.61 0.24
CA GLU A 236 -12.10 23.42 0.45
C GLU A 236 -12.44 23.16 1.94
N THR A 237 -11.49 22.61 2.70
CA THR A 237 -11.68 22.29 4.13
C THR A 237 -11.16 23.38 5.07
N ALA A 238 -10.56 24.46 4.55
CA ALA A 238 -9.90 25.51 5.34
C ALA A 238 -10.84 26.28 6.28
N HIS A 239 -12.15 26.36 5.96
CA HIS A 239 -13.13 27.06 6.78
C HIS A 239 -13.58 26.28 8.04
N GLY A 240 -13.05 25.06 8.24
CA GLY A 240 -13.41 24.20 9.37
C GLY A 240 -14.67 23.38 9.09
N GLY A 241 -14.81 22.27 9.86
CA GLY A 241 -15.98 21.38 9.78
C GLY A 241 -17.02 21.64 10.86
N PRO A 242 -18.10 20.86 10.92
CA PRO A 242 -18.44 19.75 10.01
C PRO A 242 -18.91 20.24 8.63
N PHE A 243 -18.85 19.34 7.63
CA PHE A 243 -19.15 19.65 6.23
C PHE A 243 -20.49 19.04 5.79
N PRO A 244 -21.59 19.79 5.78
CA PRO A 244 -22.89 19.28 5.36
C PRO A 244 -22.93 18.85 3.89
N GLU A 245 -22.04 19.35 3.06
CA GLU A 245 -21.90 18.98 1.64
C GLU A 245 -21.60 17.50 1.46
N ILE A 246 -20.92 16.86 2.43
CA ILE A 246 -20.67 15.43 2.44
C ILE A 246 -22.00 14.66 2.42
N LEU A 247 -23.02 15.14 3.15
CA LEU A 247 -24.31 14.45 3.30
C LEU A 247 -25.15 14.48 2.02
N GLU A 248 -24.81 15.35 1.06
CA GLU A 248 -25.46 15.46 -0.24
C GLU A 248 -24.91 14.48 -1.28
N HIS A 249 -23.83 13.76 -0.96
CA HIS A 249 -23.23 12.72 -1.79
C HIS A 249 -23.68 11.33 -1.35
N ASP A 250 -23.56 10.34 -2.22
CA ASP A 250 -23.89 8.94 -1.91
C ASP A 250 -22.77 8.26 -1.12
N ILE A 251 -21.52 8.65 -1.43
CA ILE A 251 -20.29 8.08 -0.86
C ILE A 251 -19.34 9.22 -0.45
N PHE A 252 -18.78 9.11 0.74
CA PHE A 252 -17.64 9.92 1.19
C PHE A 252 -16.38 9.06 1.30
N LEU A 253 -15.28 9.51 0.70
CA LEU A 253 -13.95 8.88 0.82
C LEU A 253 -13.00 9.81 1.60
N ASN A 254 -12.58 9.35 2.78
CA ASN A 254 -11.55 10.02 3.56
C ASN A 254 -10.16 9.51 3.17
N CYS A 255 -9.37 10.40 2.57
CA CYS A 255 -8.04 10.09 2.03
C CYS A 255 -6.92 10.90 2.70
N ILE A 256 -7.18 11.52 3.86
CA ILE A 256 -6.19 12.32 4.58
C ILE A 256 -5.54 11.54 5.73
N LEU A 257 -4.35 11.94 6.11
CA LEU A 257 -3.76 11.60 7.39
C LEU A 257 -4.15 12.70 8.40
N ALA A 258 -5.00 12.35 9.36
CA ALA A 258 -5.49 13.30 10.36
C ALA A 258 -4.38 13.68 11.37
N ASN A 259 -4.46 14.90 11.88
CA ASN A 259 -3.61 15.44 12.95
C ASN A 259 -4.42 16.39 13.86
N GLN A 260 -3.77 16.99 14.86
CA GLN A 260 -4.38 17.92 15.81
C GLN A 260 -5.17 19.08 15.18
N LYS A 261 -4.81 19.50 13.98
CA LYS A 261 -5.46 20.63 13.29
C LYS A 261 -6.59 20.19 12.37
N THR A 262 -6.81 18.89 12.22
CA THR A 262 -7.85 18.34 11.35
C THR A 262 -9.22 18.60 11.97
N PRO A 263 -10.13 19.32 11.28
CA PRO A 263 -11.48 19.53 11.78
C PRO A 263 -12.31 18.23 11.74
N ILE A 264 -13.41 18.20 12.48
CA ILE A 264 -14.38 17.11 12.37
C ILE A 264 -15.11 17.22 11.03
N PHE A 265 -15.04 16.20 10.19
CA PHE A 265 -15.78 16.14 8.92
C PHE A 265 -17.19 15.61 9.14
N ILE A 266 -17.32 14.51 9.86
CA ILE A 266 -18.57 13.81 10.14
C ILE A 266 -18.75 13.67 11.66
N PRO A 267 -19.63 14.49 12.28
CA PRO A 267 -19.97 14.35 13.69
C PRO A 267 -20.93 13.17 13.94
N ASN A 268 -20.99 12.69 15.17
CA ASN A 268 -21.87 11.56 15.55
C ASN A 268 -23.37 11.84 15.29
N ALA A 269 -23.79 13.10 15.36
CA ALA A 269 -25.17 13.53 15.10
C ALA A 269 -25.67 13.15 13.69
N VAL A 270 -24.78 12.91 12.74
CA VAL A 270 -25.13 12.50 11.37
C VAL A 270 -25.91 11.17 11.34
N LYS A 271 -25.77 10.30 12.33
CA LYS A 271 -26.52 9.04 12.44
C LYS A 271 -28.04 9.26 12.36
N THR A 272 -28.56 10.35 12.91
CA THR A 272 -29.99 10.68 12.93
C THR A 272 -30.39 11.80 11.94
N THR A 273 -29.44 12.34 11.20
CA THR A 273 -29.69 13.44 10.25
C THR A 273 -30.18 12.89 8.91
N LYS A 274 -31.16 13.56 8.29
CA LYS A 274 -31.59 13.25 6.92
C LYS A 274 -30.41 13.48 5.96
N ARG A 275 -30.11 12.51 5.14
CA ARG A 275 -28.94 12.52 4.24
C ARG A 275 -29.12 11.62 3.04
N LYS A 276 -28.35 11.87 2.00
CA LYS A 276 -28.15 10.95 0.86
C LYS A 276 -26.99 10.00 1.13
N LEU A 277 -26.04 10.42 1.98
CA LEU A 277 -24.83 9.64 2.31
C LEU A 277 -25.20 8.27 2.86
N MET A 278 -24.77 7.24 2.16
CA MET A 278 -24.99 5.84 2.51
C MET A 278 -23.71 5.16 2.96
N VAL A 279 -22.56 5.52 2.38
CA VAL A 279 -21.28 4.86 2.64
C VAL A 279 -20.19 5.89 2.96
N ILE A 280 -19.43 5.59 3.99
CA ILE A 280 -18.18 6.28 4.34
C ILE A 280 -17.04 5.30 4.13
N GLY A 281 -16.15 5.57 3.17
CA GLY A 281 -14.91 4.85 2.97
C GLY A 281 -13.77 5.58 3.70
N ASP A 282 -13.52 5.22 4.96
CA ASP A 282 -12.39 5.79 5.70
C ASP A 282 -11.10 5.02 5.37
N ILE A 283 -10.38 5.48 4.34
CA ILE A 283 -9.17 4.81 3.84
C ILE A 283 -7.98 5.05 4.78
N ALA A 284 -8.00 6.09 5.58
CA ALA A 284 -7.03 6.31 6.66
C ALA A 284 -7.18 5.26 7.76
N CYS A 285 -8.42 4.88 8.06
CA CYS A 285 -8.81 3.81 9.00
C CYS A 285 -8.10 3.90 10.36
N ASP A 286 -8.25 5.04 11.03
CA ASP A 286 -7.70 5.27 12.37
C ASP A 286 -8.80 5.72 13.36
N PRO A 287 -9.79 4.83 13.63
CA PRO A 287 -10.98 5.17 14.41
C PRO A 287 -10.67 5.49 15.88
N GLU A 288 -9.62 4.89 16.45
CA GLU A 288 -9.22 5.09 17.85
C GLU A 288 -8.45 6.41 18.04
N SER A 289 -8.02 7.04 16.94
CA SER A 289 -7.30 8.31 17.02
C SER A 289 -8.19 9.43 17.55
N SER A 290 -7.68 10.18 18.53
CA SER A 290 -8.34 11.41 19.01
C SER A 290 -8.54 12.45 17.88
N TYR A 291 -7.75 12.34 16.83
CA TYR A 291 -7.78 13.24 15.66
C TYR A 291 -8.66 12.72 14.51
N SER A 292 -9.26 11.53 14.62
CA SER A 292 -10.15 11.01 13.58
C SER A 292 -11.23 12.05 13.24
N PRO A 293 -11.38 12.46 11.97
CA PRO A 293 -12.38 13.44 11.57
C PRO A 293 -13.78 12.83 11.44
N ILE A 294 -13.90 11.51 11.57
CA ILE A 294 -15.14 10.75 11.41
C ILE A 294 -15.55 10.18 12.76
N LYS A 295 -16.61 10.73 13.38
CA LYS A 295 -17.04 10.39 14.73
C LYS A 295 -18.25 9.42 14.79
N VAL A 296 -18.57 8.77 13.67
CA VAL A 296 -19.69 7.82 13.60
C VAL A 296 -19.31 6.39 13.94
N TYR A 297 -18.03 6.07 14.07
CA TYR A 297 -17.51 4.78 14.49
C TYR A 297 -16.24 4.98 15.33
N ASP A 298 -15.91 4.01 16.17
CA ASP A 298 -14.81 4.01 17.14
C ASP A 298 -13.99 2.71 17.15
N GLN A 299 -14.37 1.76 16.32
CA GLN A 299 -13.70 0.47 16.18
C GLN A 299 -13.58 0.09 14.71
N VAL A 300 -12.61 -0.74 14.40
CA VAL A 300 -12.43 -1.28 13.04
C VAL A 300 -13.66 -2.06 12.62
N THR A 301 -14.19 -1.77 11.45
CA THR A 301 -15.35 -2.47 10.89
C THR A 301 -14.95 -3.84 10.30
N SER A 302 -15.93 -4.69 10.03
CA SER A 302 -15.76 -5.99 9.38
C SER A 302 -16.71 -6.12 8.21
N TRP A 303 -16.51 -7.14 7.38
CA TRP A 303 -17.43 -7.44 6.28
C TRP A 303 -18.85 -7.76 6.74
N GLN A 304 -19.02 -8.25 7.98
CA GLN A 304 -20.33 -8.55 8.57
C GLN A 304 -20.94 -7.34 9.28
N LYS A 305 -20.11 -6.36 9.66
CA LYS A 305 -20.49 -5.10 10.31
C LYS A 305 -19.70 -3.96 9.68
N PRO A 306 -20.05 -3.58 8.47
CA PRO A 306 -19.35 -2.54 7.72
C PRO A 306 -19.59 -1.14 8.30
#